data_54ff6163b81b7e32666249225d348542
#
_entry.id   54ff6163b81b7e32666249225d348542
#
_cell.length_a   1.000
_cell.length_b   1.000
_cell.length_c   1.000
_cell.angle_alpha   90.00
_cell.angle_beta   90.00
_cell.angle_gamma   90.00
#
_symmetry.space_group_name_H-M   'P 1'
#
loop_
_entity.id
_entity.type
_entity.pdbx_description
1 polymer ?
#
loop_
_entity_poly.entity_id
_entity_poly.type
_entity_poly.pdbx_seq_one_letter_code
_entity_poly.pdbx_strand_id
1 'polypeptide(L)'
;MYHNKVKQYGPADISELGLPEDLANIDAALEWRRNGKTYFFKGSNYWRYDRTRGKLDEGYPRSISVWKGIPNDIDAVFQWKNGRSYFFKGSKYYAFDDDKVKVLEDSVNPYPRDVASYWMGCFNPVVEIKPVGSAYGLLPNLLVFIACFFITWLF
;
A
#
# COMPACT_ATOMS: atom_id res chain seq x y z
N MET A 1 10.76 -12.71 47.41
CA MET A 1 9.54 -12.00 46.94
C MET A 1 9.78 -11.54 45.51
N TYR A 2 9.29 -12.27 44.51
CA TYR A 2 9.37 -11.87 43.13
C TYR A 2 8.18 -10.96 42.82
N HIS A 3 8.45 -9.66 42.65
CA HIS A 3 7.44 -8.72 42.13
C HIS A 3 7.27 -8.97 40.65
N ASN A 4 6.15 -9.62 40.30
CA ASN A 4 5.68 -9.75 38.93
C ASN A 4 5.27 -8.33 38.44
N LYS A 5 6.21 -7.59 37.88
CA LYS A 5 5.89 -6.38 37.10
C LYS A 5 5.22 -6.84 35.80
N VAL A 6 3.90 -6.97 35.82
CA VAL A 6 3.11 -7.03 34.58
C VAL A 6 3.39 -5.74 33.86
N LYS A 7 4.17 -5.81 32.78
CA LYS A 7 4.31 -4.68 31.84
C LYS A 7 2.93 -4.40 31.29
N GLN A 8 2.34 -3.31 31.73
CA GLN A 8 1.09 -2.81 31.18
C GLN A 8 1.43 -2.24 29.80
N TYR A 9 1.16 -3.01 28.75
CA TYR A 9 1.30 -2.55 27.38
C TYR A 9 0.09 -1.66 27.07
N GLY A 10 0.27 -0.34 27.28
CA GLY A 10 -0.67 0.70 26.85
C GLY A 10 -0.25 1.28 25.50
N PRO A 11 -1.09 2.15 24.91
CA PRO A 11 -0.67 2.96 23.79
C PRO A 11 0.60 3.74 24.16
N ALA A 12 1.62 3.65 23.30
CA ALA A 12 2.88 4.36 23.44
C ALA A 12 3.01 5.39 22.31
N ASP A 13 3.71 6.48 22.57
CA ASP A 13 3.98 7.48 21.55
C ASP A 13 4.95 6.92 20.50
N ILE A 14 4.77 7.32 19.23
CA ILE A 14 5.64 6.87 18.15
C ILE A 14 7.06 7.41 18.28
N SER A 15 7.27 8.49 19.04
CA SER A 15 8.58 9.03 19.38
C SER A 15 9.42 8.05 20.21
N GLU A 16 8.80 7.12 20.94
CA GLU A 16 9.52 6.04 21.64
C GLU A 16 10.29 5.10 20.69
N LEU A 17 9.91 5.06 19.41
CA LEU A 17 10.64 4.37 18.35
C LEU A 17 11.83 5.20 17.83
N GLY A 18 12.03 6.43 18.34
CA GLY A 18 13.04 7.36 17.88
C GLY A 18 12.63 8.16 16.62
N LEU A 19 11.35 8.10 16.24
CA LEU A 19 10.78 8.95 15.19
C LEU A 19 10.73 10.40 15.69
N PRO A 20 10.78 11.40 14.77
CA PRO A 20 10.70 12.82 15.15
C PRO A 20 9.46 13.12 15.99
N GLU A 21 9.61 13.93 17.03
CA GLU A 21 8.51 14.30 17.95
C GLU A 21 7.40 15.12 17.27
N ASP A 22 7.74 15.85 16.21
CA ASP A 22 6.79 16.60 15.38
C ASP A 22 6.01 15.72 14.39
N LEU A 23 6.34 14.43 14.32
CA LEU A 23 5.66 13.47 13.46
C LEU A 23 4.38 12.97 14.14
N ALA A 24 3.24 13.59 13.84
CA ALA A 24 1.96 13.26 14.47
C ALA A 24 1.48 11.83 14.17
N ASN A 25 1.84 11.27 13.00
CA ASN A 25 1.47 9.91 12.57
C ASN A 25 2.40 9.42 11.45
N ILE A 26 2.26 8.15 11.12
CA ILE A 26 2.88 7.52 9.95
C ILE A 26 1.81 7.15 8.93
N ASP A 27 2.15 7.16 7.64
CA ASP A 27 1.24 6.81 6.56
C ASP A 27 1.19 5.28 6.37
N ALA A 28 2.33 4.62 6.48
CA ALA A 28 2.41 3.17 6.37
C ALA A 28 3.65 2.60 7.07
N ALA A 29 3.60 1.31 7.41
CA ALA A 29 4.74 0.58 7.97
C ALA A 29 4.88 -0.79 7.30
N LEU A 30 6.12 -1.23 7.09
CA LEU A 30 6.46 -2.50 6.47
C LEU A 30 7.61 -3.18 7.22
N GLU A 31 7.41 -4.40 7.70
CA GLU A 31 8.54 -5.28 8.03
C GLU A 31 9.01 -5.95 6.73
N TRP A 32 10.15 -5.50 6.22
CA TRP A 32 10.65 -5.95 4.93
C TRP A 32 11.46 -7.24 5.09
N ARG A 33 10.94 -8.34 4.55
CA ARG A 33 11.54 -9.68 4.68
C ARG A 33 12.97 -9.78 4.16
N ARG A 34 13.33 -8.93 3.18
CA ARG A 34 14.67 -8.93 2.60
C ARG A 34 15.77 -8.72 3.63
N ASN A 35 15.50 -7.94 4.69
CA ASN A 35 16.50 -7.64 5.72
C ASN A 35 15.95 -7.66 7.16
N GLY A 36 14.68 -8.02 7.36
CA GLY A 36 14.05 -8.08 8.67
C GLY A 36 13.92 -6.75 9.40
N LYS A 37 14.07 -5.63 8.68
CA LYS A 37 13.96 -4.29 9.24
C LYS A 37 12.55 -3.76 9.06
N THR A 38 12.12 -2.91 9.98
CA THR A 38 10.85 -2.19 9.86
C THR A 38 11.08 -0.84 9.20
N TYR A 39 10.25 -0.54 8.21
CA TYR A 39 10.26 0.72 7.48
C TYR A 39 9.00 1.49 7.80
N PHE A 40 9.15 2.75 8.18
CA PHE A 40 8.05 3.69 8.41
C PHE A 40 8.04 4.71 7.30
N PHE A 41 6.88 4.97 6.70
CA PHE A 41 6.71 5.90 5.60
C PHE A 41 5.85 7.08 6.04
N LYS A 42 6.28 8.29 5.66
CA LYS A 42 5.50 9.52 5.83
C LYS A 42 5.83 10.53 4.73
N GLY A 43 4.81 10.93 3.98
CA GLY A 43 4.99 11.89 2.91
C GLY A 43 5.99 11.41 1.86
N SER A 44 7.03 12.19 1.65
CA SER A 44 8.14 11.87 0.75
C SER A 44 9.32 11.19 1.43
N ASN A 45 9.21 10.83 2.70
CA ASN A 45 10.30 10.29 3.51
C ASN A 45 9.99 8.91 4.05
N TYR A 46 11.06 8.18 4.39
CA TYR A 46 10.96 6.94 5.14
C TYR A 46 12.08 6.80 6.14
N TRP A 47 11.83 6.05 7.23
CA TRP A 47 12.77 5.68 8.28
C TRP A 47 12.94 4.17 8.30
N ARG A 48 14.12 3.71 8.73
CA ARG A 48 14.41 2.29 8.92
C ARG A 48 14.72 2.01 10.39
N TYR A 49 13.95 1.12 10.99
CA TYR A 49 14.05 0.73 12.39
C TYR A 49 14.64 -0.66 12.53
N ASP A 50 15.61 -0.79 13.41
CA ASP A 50 16.22 -2.06 13.79
C ASP A 50 15.60 -2.58 15.08
N ARG A 51 14.72 -3.58 14.97
CA ARG A 51 14.08 -4.21 16.14
C ARG A 51 15.07 -4.84 17.10
N THR A 52 16.21 -5.36 16.60
CA THR A 52 17.24 -5.99 17.44
C THR A 52 17.95 -4.96 18.31
N ARG A 53 18.19 -3.77 17.76
CA ARG A 53 18.83 -2.68 18.48
C ARG A 53 17.83 -1.75 19.18
N GLY A 54 16.54 -1.89 18.90
CA GLY A 54 15.48 -1.06 19.45
C GLY A 54 15.56 0.42 19.06
N LYS A 55 16.12 0.74 17.89
CA LYS A 55 16.29 2.13 17.44
C LYS A 55 16.28 2.28 15.93
N LEU A 56 16.09 3.52 15.47
CA LEU A 56 16.28 3.87 14.07
C LEU A 56 17.75 3.70 13.65
N ASP A 57 17.95 3.32 12.40
CA ASP A 57 19.27 3.32 11.79
C ASP A 57 19.73 4.76 11.51
N GLU A 58 21.03 4.99 11.56
CA GLU A 58 21.62 6.29 11.25
C GLU A 58 21.44 6.66 9.76
N GLY A 59 21.40 7.95 9.46
CA GLY A 59 21.25 8.47 8.11
C GLY A 59 19.81 8.43 7.58
N TYR A 60 18.81 8.37 8.46
CA TYR A 60 17.38 8.53 8.16
C TYR A 60 16.83 9.83 8.78
N PRO A 61 15.79 10.45 8.20
CA PRO A 61 14.99 9.97 7.07
C PRO A 61 15.74 9.97 5.73
N ARG A 62 15.23 9.13 4.80
CA ARG A 62 15.63 9.14 3.40
C ARG A 62 14.43 9.34 2.50
N SER A 63 14.68 9.86 1.29
CA SER A 63 13.63 10.05 0.30
C SER A 63 13.03 8.74 -0.18
N ILE A 64 11.69 8.69 -0.28
CA ILE A 64 10.94 7.56 -0.84
C ILE A 64 11.31 7.26 -2.28
N SER A 65 11.93 8.21 -3.01
CA SER A 65 12.39 8.02 -4.38
C SER A 65 13.40 6.88 -4.57
N VAL A 66 14.02 6.42 -3.49
CA VAL A 66 14.84 5.18 -3.47
C VAL A 66 14.00 3.96 -3.83
N TRP A 67 12.71 3.96 -3.49
CA TRP A 67 11.72 2.94 -3.85
C TRP A 67 11.16 3.27 -5.23
N LYS A 68 11.90 2.94 -6.28
CA LYS A 68 11.65 3.40 -7.65
C LYS A 68 10.24 3.08 -8.12
N GLY A 69 9.52 4.11 -8.54
CA GLY A 69 8.15 4.02 -9.05
C GLY A 69 7.05 4.10 -7.98
N ILE A 70 7.40 4.19 -6.68
CA ILE A 70 6.43 4.41 -5.61
C ILE A 70 6.19 5.92 -5.46
N PRO A 71 4.91 6.36 -5.39
CA PRO A 71 4.58 7.77 -5.18
C PRO A 71 4.83 8.18 -3.73
N ASN A 72 4.85 9.50 -3.50
CA ASN A 72 4.79 10.06 -2.15
C ASN A 72 3.42 9.81 -1.50
N ASP A 73 3.34 9.98 -0.18
CA ASP A 73 2.09 9.92 0.60
C ASP A 73 1.32 8.62 0.36
N ILE A 74 2.01 7.48 0.44
CA ILE A 74 1.35 6.16 0.33
C ILE A 74 0.40 5.94 1.49
N ASP A 75 -0.71 5.25 1.24
CA ASP A 75 -1.75 5.04 2.26
C ASP A 75 -1.54 3.72 3.02
N ALA A 76 -0.91 2.73 2.38
CA ALA A 76 -0.62 1.44 2.99
C ALA A 76 0.50 0.71 2.24
N VAL A 77 1.16 -0.22 2.94
CA VAL A 77 2.09 -1.18 2.36
C VAL A 77 2.03 -2.50 3.12
N PHE A 78 2.12 -3.61 2.43
CA PHE A 78 2.31 -4.92 3.05
C PHE A 78 3.06 -5.88 2.12
N GLN A 79 3.66 -6.92 2.69
CA GLN A 79 4.28 -7.98 1.93
C GLN A 79 3.38 -9.21 1.90
N TRP A 80 3.05 -9.69 0.70
CA TRP A 80 2.16 -10.82 0.49
C TRP A 80 2.87 -12.17 0.56
N LYS A 81 2.09 -13.27 0.55
CA LYS A 81 2.60 -14.65 0.58
C LYS A 81 3.55 -15.00 -0.56
N ASN A 82 3.42 -14.33 -1.71
CA ASN A 82 4.30 -14.49 -2.86
C ASN A 82 5.66 -13.80 -2.72
N GLY A 83 5.97 -13.24 -1.54
CA GLY A 83 7.23 -12.57 -1.25
C GLY A 83 7.36 -11.14 -1.78
N ARG A 84 6.31 -10.60 -2.42
CA ARG A 84 6.31 -9.25 -3.00
C ARG A 84 5.67 -8.25 -2.06
N SER A 85 6.22 -7.05 -2.05
CA SER A 85 5.62 -5.89 -1.39
C SER A 85 4.61 -5.21 -2.30
N TYR A 86 3.50 -4.76 -1.71
CA TYR A 86 2.41 -4.06 -2.39
C TYR A 86 2.17 -2.74 -1.71
N PHE A 87 2.29 -1.65 -2.47
CA PHE A 87 2.07 -0.28 -2.01
C PHE A 87 0.74 0.22 -2.54
N PHE A 88 0.02 0.98 -1.73
CA PHE A 88 -1.31 1.50 -2.04
C PHE A 88 -1.32 3.02 -1.96
N LYS A 89 -2.01 3.64 -2.92
CA LYS A 89 -2.27 5.08 -2.95
C LYS A 89 -3.64 5.33 -3.56
N GLY A 90 -4.59 5.85 -2.76
CA GLY A 90 -5.97 6.02 -3.19
C GLY A 90 -6.58 4.72 -3.68
N SER A 91 -7.14 4.74 -4.88
CA SER A 91 -7.72 3.57 -5.54
C SER A 91 -6.69 2.70 -6.27
N LYS A 92 -5.40 3.02 -6.21
CA LYS A 92 -4.34 2.36 -6.98
C LYS A 92 -3.41 1.55 -6.10
N TYR A 93 -2.83 0.49 -6.69
CA TYR A 93 -1.76 -0.26 -6.06
C TYR A 93 -0.58 -0.49 -7.01
N TYR A 94 0.57 -0.72 -6.41
CA TYR A 94 1.84 -0.97 -7.06
C TYR A 94 2.41 -2.28 -6.53
N ALA A 95 2.64 -3.27 -7.40
CA ALA A 95 3.42 -4.44 -7.01
C ALA A 95 4.91 -4.13 -7.18
N PHE A 96 5.70 -4.52 -6.19
CA PHE A 96 7.10 -4.14 -6.08
C PHE A 96 8.01 -5.36 -6.26
N ASP A 97 9.07 -5.18 -7.01
CA ASP A 97 10.18 -6.13 -7.12
C ASP A 97 11.16 -5.82 -5.99
N ASP A 98 11.07 -6.58 -4.91
CA ASP A 98 11.85 -6.38 -3.70
C ASP A 98 13.36 -6.55 -3.92
N ASP A 99 13.77 -7.33 -4.92
CA ASP A 99 15.18 -7.54 -5.25
C ASP A 99 15.78 -6.38 -6.05
N LYS A 100 15.01 -5.85 -7.00
CA LYS A 100 15.43 -4.72 -7.84
C LYS A 100 15.11 -3.35 -7.22
N VAL A 101 14.36 -3.32 -6.10
CA VAL A 101 13.92 -2.12 -5.40
C VAL A 101 13.18 -1.16 -6.34
N LYS A 102 12.24 -1.69 -7.11
CA LYS A 102 11.41 -0.92 -8.07
C LYS A 102 10.03 -1.53 -8.26
N VAL A 103 9.09 -0.73 -8.71
CA VAL A 103 7.79 -1.22 -9.18
C VAL A 103 8.00 -2.21 -10.32
N LEU A 104 7.22 -3.28 -10.31
CA LEU A 104 7.25 -4.28 -11.38
C LEU A 104 6.90 -3.65 -12.73
N GLU A 105 7.67 -4.01 -13.74
CA GLU A 105 7.37 -3.69 -15.13
C GLU A 105 6.50 -4.80 -15.72
N ASP A 106 5.35 -4.42 -16.24
CA ASP A 106 4.44 -5.31 -16.96
C ASP A 106 3.95 -4.57 -18.20
N SER A 107 4.36 -5.03 -19.37
CA SER A 107 4.05 -4.38 -20.64
C SER A 107 2.60 -4.53 -21.07
N VAL A 108 1.92 -5.57 -20.58
CA VAL A 108 0.51 -5.86 -20.91
C VAL A 108 -0.42 -5.10 -19.97
N ASN A 109 -0.10 -5.13 -18.67
CA ASN A 109 -0.87 -4.46 -17.62
C ASN A 109 0.07 -3.66 -16.72
N PRO A 110 0.43 -2.42 -17.10
CA PRO A 110 1.37 -1.62 -16.34
C PRO A 110 0.81 -1.21 -14.97
N TYR A 111 1.72 -0.92 -14.03
CA TYR A 111 1.37 -0.31 -12.74
C TYR A 111 1.38 1.22 -12.85
N PRO A 112 0.55 1.92 -12.06
CA PRO A 112 -0.37 1.41 -11.02
C PRO A 112 -1.64 0.76 -11.59
N ARG A 113 -2.22 -0.18 -10.81
CA ARG A 113 -3.48 -0.86 -11.14
C ARG A 113 -4.58 -0.51 -10.15
N ASP A 114 -5.85 -0.67 -10.58
CA ASP A 114 -7.00 -0.42 -9.72
C ASP A 114 -7.17 -1.50 -8.66
N VAL A 115 -7.30 -1.08 -7.39
CA VAL A 115 -7.57 -1.97 -6.27
C VAL A 115 -8.91 -2.69 -6.46
N ALA A 116 -9.95 -1.95 -6.86
CA ALA A 116 -11.29 -2.50 -7.05
C ALA A 116 -11.31 -3.68 -8.05
N SER A 117 -10.65 -3.51 -9.21
CA SER A 117 -10.64 -4.54 -10.24
C SER A 117 -9.79 -5.75 -9.89
N TYR A 118 -8.60 -5.54 -9.30
CA TYR A 118 -7.62 -6.62 -9.12
C TYR A 118 -7.67 -7.28 -7.73
N TRP A 119 -8.10 -6.55 -6.69
CA TRP A 119 -8.16 -7.07 -5.32
C TRP A 119 -9.58 -7.40 -4.87
N MET A 120 -10.57 -6.61 -5.32
CA MET A 120 -11.96 -6.75 -4.88
C MET A 120 -12.84 -7.50 -5.90
N GLY A 121 -12.31 -7.83 -7.09
CA GLY A 121 -13.07 -8.48 -8.14
C GLY A 121 -14.19 -7.61 -8.74
N CYS A 122 -14.15 -6.30 -8.52
CA CYS A 122 -15.10 -5.36 -9.11
C CYS A 122 -14.72 -5.13 -10.57
N PHE A 123 -15.38 -5.81 -11.48
CA PHE A 123 -15.24 -5.51 -12.90
C PHE A 123 -15.95 -4.21 -13.21
N ASN A 124 -15.21 -3.22 -13.72
CA ASN A 124 -15.81 -2.08 -14.39
C ASN A 124 -16.07 -2.52 -15.84
N PRO A 125 -17.30 -2.81 -16.25
CA PRO A 125 -17.60 -3.05 -17.64
C PRO A 125 -17.68 -1.67 -18.35
N VAL A 126 -16.55 -0.96 -18.46
CA VAL A 126 -16.42 0.03 -19.50
C VAL A 126 -16.20 -0.74 -20.78
N VAL A 127 -17.29 -1.22 -21.34
CA VAL A 127 -17.32 -1.57 -22.75
C VAL A 127 -17.12 -0.24 -23.46
N GLU A 128 -15.90 0.09 -23.89
CA GLU A 128 -15.71 1.03 -24.97
C GLU A 128 -16.43 0.45 -26.19
N ILE A 129 -17.68 0.82 -26.34
CA ILE A 129 -18.39 0.66 -27.61
C ILE A 129 -17.68 1.63 -28.54
N LYS A 130 -16.63 1.18 -29.22
CA LYS A 130 -16.15 1.86 -30.42
C LYS A 130 -17.34 1.89 -31.38
N PRO A 131 -17.79 3.06 -31.83
CA PRO A 131 -18.83 3.11 -32.82
C PRO A 131 -18.27 2.49 -34.11
N VAL A 132 -18.69 1.27 -34.41
CA VAL A 132 -18.60 0.73 -35.77
C VAL A 132 -19.53 1.58 -36.62
N GLY A 133 -18.97 2.20 -37.68
CA GLY A 133 -19.56 3.22 -38.48
C GLY A 133 -21.06 3.08 -38.73
N SER A 134 -21.70 4.23 -38.64
CA SER A 134 -22.99 4.69 -39.17
C SER A 134 -24.06 3.66 -39.55
N ALA A 135 -25.15 3.63 -38.80
CA ALA A 135 -26.50 3.92 -39.26
C ALA A 135 -27.54 3.59 -38.17
N TYR A 136 -28.41 4.60 -37.92
CA TYR A 136 -29.78 4.52 -37.34
C TYR A 136 -29.98 4.22 -35.84
N GLY A 137 -30.65 5.19 -35.21
CA GLY A 137 -31.68 4.98 -34.19
C GLY A 137 -31.31 5.27 -32.78
N LEU A 138 -31.83 6.40 -32.32
CA LEU A 138 -32.02 6.76 -30.90
C LEU A 138 -32.55 5.62 -30.08
N LEU A 139 -31.87 5.27 -28.98
CA LEU A 139 -32.48 4.67 -27.80
C LEU A 139 -31.89 5.27 -26.53
N PRO A 140 -32.75 5.49 -25.50
CA PRO A 140 -32.42 6.31 -24.34
C PRO A 140 -31.68 5.53 -23.25
N ASN A 141 -30.86 6.27 -22.53
CA ASN A 141 -30.36 6.08 -21.18
C ASN A 141 -30.61 4.72 -20.53
N LEU A 142 -29.62 3.84 -20.56
CA LEU A 142 -29.52 2.70 -19.66
C LEU A 142 -28.64 3.07 -18.49
N LEU A 143 -29.24 3.41 -17.35
CA LEU A 143 -28.58 3.52 -16.06
C LEU A 143 -28.00 2.15 -15.70
N VAL A 144 -26.68 2.02 -15.82
CA VAL A 144 -25.98 0.82 -15.35
C VAL A 144 -25.76 0.97 -13.85
N PHE A 145 -26.51 0.22 -13.08
CA PHE A 145 -26.29 0.04 -11.65
C PHE A 145 -24.99 -0.70 -11.42
N ILE A 146 -24.04 -0.06 -10.73
CA ILE A 146 -22.83 -0.71 -10.22
C ILE A 146 -23.25 -1.51 -9.00
N ALA A 147 -23.44 -2.82 -9.16
CA ALA A 147 -23.65 -3.73 -8.05
C ALA A 147 -22.29 -4.32 -7.61
N CYS A 148 -21.68 -3.70 -6.62
CA CYS A 148 -20.63 -4.37 -5.85
C CYS A 148 -21.32 -5.35 -4.89
N PHE A 149 -21.31 -6.64 -5.19
CA PHE A 149 -21.77 -7.67 -4.26
C PHE A 149 -20.72 -7.80 -3.14
N PHE A 150 -21.07 -7.32 -1.96
CA PHE A 150 -20.39 -7.69 -0.72
C PHE A 150 -20.69 -9.16 -0.44
N ILE A 151 -19.75 -10.03 -0.72
CA ILE A 151 -19.80 -11.40 -0.21
C ILE A 151 -19.32 -11.36 1.22
N THR A 152 -20.27 -11.22 2.15
CA THR A 152 -20.06 -11.55 3.55
C THR A 152 -19.99 -13.06 3.67
N TRP A 153 -18.81 -13.60 3.83
CA TRP A 153 -18.62 -14.93 4.40
C TRP A 153 -18.16 -14.78 5.83
N LEU A 154 -19.10 -15.01 6.73
CA LEU A 154 -18.84 -15.42 8.11
C LEU A 154 -18.13 -16.79 8.08
N PHE A 155 -16.92 -16.84 8.66
CA PHE A 155 -16.43 -17.90 9.55
C PHE A 155 -15.11 -17.42 10.16
#